data_fb9577570bd10e053dbf4eac0e9ec1f0
#
_entry.id   fb9577570bd10e053dbf4eac0e9ec1f0
#
_cell.length_a   1.000
_cell.length_b   1.000
_cell.length_c   1.000
_cell.angle_alpha   90.00
_cell.angle_beta   90.00
_cell.angle_gamma   90.00
#
_symmetry.space_group_name_H-M   'P 1'
#
loop_
_entity.id
_entity.type
_entity.pdbx_description
1 polymer ?
#
loop_
_entity_poly.entity_id
_entity_poly.type
_entity_poly.pdbx_seq_one_letter_code
_entity_poly.pdbx_strand_id
1 'polypeptide(L)'
;MPNPPASFEELIALPPSFKIVIEDPRSSTPGLGNVLWIQAAYGDRAPEIWAGLKPHVLTVTRGWSEAYGLFLDGEADMVLSYTTSPAYHAIAENDHRFAFAPFKEGHIAQIEVAGILKTSEKTDLAKRFLAYLTSVAGQKLIPTTNWMYPVVDLGADLPTDFGAQSKPEKLLSVDEAQITAQSRTWIDAALQALE
;
A
#
# COMPACT_ATOMS: atom_id res chain seq x y z
N MET A 1 -4.00 -18.89 -1.97
CA MET A 1 -3.01 -19.22 -3.02
C MET A 1 -1.70 -19.58 -2.34
N PRO A 2 -1.14 -20.78 -2.54
CA PRO A 2 0.10 -21.19 -1.85
C PRO A 2 1.34 -20.42 -2.32
N ASN A 3 1.35 -19.93 -3.57
CA ASN A 3 2.45 -19.15 -4.13
C ASN A 3 1.88 -17.91 -4.82
N PRO A 4 1.82 -16.75 -4.16
CA PRO A 4 1.43 -15.50 -4.81
C PRO A 4 2.48 -15.12 -5.88
N PRO A 5 2.10 -14.32 -6.91
CA PRO A 5 3.07 -13.82 -7.88
C PRO A 5 4.13 -12.97 -7.17
N ALA A 6 5.37 -13.16 -7.55
CA ALA A 6 6.51 -12.47 -6.96
C ALA A 6 7.02 -11.29 -7.80
N SER A 7 6.24 -10.85 -8.80
CA SER A 7 6.49 -9.66 -9.62
C SER A 7 5.24 -9.24 -10.39
N PHE A 8 5.22 -8.01 -10.91
CA PHE A 8 4.17 -7.59 -11.84
C PHE A 8 4.18 -8.41 -13.13
N GLU A 9 5.35 -8.81 -13.62
CA GLU A 9 5.44 -9.66 -14.82
C GLU A 9 4.89 -11.06 -14.56
N GLU A 10 5.13 -11.64 -13.38
CA GLU A 10 4.51 -12.91 -13.00
C GLU A 10 3.00 -12.79 -12.83
N LEU A 11 2.50 -11.67 -12.25
CA LEU A 11 1.07 -11.40 -12.14
C LEU A 11 0.40 -11.33 -13.52
N ILE A 12 1.02 -10.62 -14.47
CA ILE A 12 0.54 -10.48 -15.86
C ILE A 12 0.52 -11.84 -16.58
N ALA A 13 1.44 -12.73 -16.23
CA ALA A 13 1.53 -14.07 -16.84
C ALA A 13 0.50 -15.07 -16.31
N LEU A 14 -0.26 -14.73 -15.25
CA LEU A 14 -1.32 -15.59 -14.74
C LEU A 14 -2.49 -15.71 -15.73
N PRO A 15 -3.36 -16.72 -15.59
CA PRO A 15 -4.57 -16.80 -16.40
C PRO A 15 -5.45 -15.57 -16.21
N PRO A 16 -6.15 -15.06 -17.24
CA PRO A 16 -7.05 -13.90 -17.12
C PRO A 16 -8.23 -14.08 -16.15
N SER A 17 -8.49 -15.32 -15.72
CA SER A 17 -9.44 -15.61 -14.64
C SER A 17 -8.93 -15.19 -13.27
N PHE A 18 -7.63 -15.00 -13.10
CA PHE A 18 -7.06 -14.44 -11.87
C PHE A 18 -7.37 -12.94 -11.81
N LYS A 19 -8.12 -12.52 -10.80
CA LYS A 19 -8.62 -11.15 -10.68
C LYS A 19 -7.98 -10.38 -9.54
N ILE A 20 -7.71 -9.11 -9.82
CA ILE A 20 -7.22 -8.14 -8.83
C ILE A 20 -8.18 -6.96 -8.75
N VAL A 21 -8.27 -6.36 -7.57
CA VAL A 21 -8.93 -5.07 -7.36
C VAL A 21 -7.88 -4.04 -7.00
N ILE A 22 -7.95 -2.90 -7.65
CA ILE A 22 -7.09 -1.73 -7.40
C ILE A 22 -7.95 -0.49 -7.14
N GLU A 23 -7.34 0.58 -6.68
CA GLU A 23 -8.03 1.84 -6.42
C GLU A 23 -7.63 2.93 -7.41
N ASP A 24 -8.56 3.88 -7.59
CA ASP A 24 -8.36 5.06 -8.43
C ASP A 24 -7.24 5.95 -7.84
N PRO A 25 -6.15 6.18 -8.57
CA PRO A 25 -5.02 7.00 -8.10
C PRO A 25 -5.37 8.47 -7.86
N ARG A 26 -6.54 8.93 -8.32
CA ARG A 26 -7.02 10.30 -8.13
C ARG A 26 -7.73 10.52 -6.80
N SER A 27 -8.19 9.45 -6.16
CA SER A 27 -8.99 9.52 -4.93
C SER A 27 -8.48 8.64 -3.79
N SER A 28 -7.51 7.76 -4.08
CA SER A 28 -6.94 6.82 -3.11
C SER A 28 -5.43 6.95 -3.00
N THR A 29 -4.90 7.03 -1.79
CA THR A 29 -3.45 7.03 -1.55
C THR A 29 -2.79 5.72 -1.98
N PRO A 30 -3.32 4.51 -1.66
CA PRO A 30 -2.80 3.27 -2.22
C PRO A 30 -2.86 3.23 -3.75
N GLY A 31 -3.94 3.75 -4.37
CA GLY A 31 -4.03 3.85 -5.83
C GLY A 31 -2.93 4.71 -6.44
N LEU A 32 -2.62 5.88 -5.84
CA LEU A 32 -1.46 6.68 -6.24
C LEU A 32 -0.16 5.92 -5.98
N GLY A 33 -0.05 5.25 -4.83
CA GLY A 33 1.09 4.40 -4.48
C GLY A 33 1.36 3.34 -5.54
N ASN A 34 0.32 2.72 -6.11
CA ASN A 34 0.46 1.73 -7.19
C ASN A 34 1.05 2.33 -8.47
N VAL A 35 0.61 3.54 -8.85
CA VAL A 35 1.19 4.26 -10.01
C VAL A 35 2.67 4.54 -9.77
N LEU A 36 3.03 5.04 -8.59
CA LEU A 36 4.42 5.30 -8.23
C LEU A 36 5.24 4.01 -8.13
N TRP A 37 4.64 2.92 -7.66
CA TRP A 37 5.30 1.62 -7.56
C TRP A 37 5.69 1.07 -8.92
N ILE A 38 4.75 1.01 -9.85
CA ILE A 38 5.01 0.55 -11.22
C ILE A 38 6.02 1.47 -11.92
N GLN A 39 5.90 2.79 -11.71
CA GLN A 39 6.85 3.75 -12.27
C GLN A 39 8.27 3.56 -11.71
N ALA A 40 8.40 3.36 -10.39
CA ALA A 40 9.69 3.13 -9.73
C ALA A 40 10.34 1.81 -10.15
N ALA A 41 9.53 0.78 -10.41
CA ALA A 41 10.02 -0.54 -10.77
C ALA A 41 10.38 -0.66 -12.26
N TYR A 42 9.65 0.00 -13.15
CA TYR A 42 9.72 -0.24 -14.60
C TYR A 42 10.03 1.00 -15.43
N GLY A 43 9.98 2.21 -14.88
CA GLY A 43 10.31 3.44 -15.60
C GLY A 43 9.51 3.60 -16.89
N ASP A 44 10.21 3.71 -18.03
CA ASP A 44 9.60 3.89 -19.35
C ASP A 44 8.75 2.69 -19.81
N ARG A 45 8.92 1.51 -19.16
CA ARG A 45 8.09 0.32 -19.42
C ARG A 45 6.79 0.29 -18.61
N ALA A 46 6.53 1.26 -17.76
CA ALA A 46 5.31 1.31 -16.95
C ALA A 46 4.01 1.18 -17.77
N PRO A 47 3.85 1.81 -18.97
CA PRO A 47 2.67 1.62 -19.80
C PRO A 47 2.46 0.17 -20.27
N GLU A 48 3.53 -0.59 -20.52
CA GLU A 48 3.46 -2.00 -20.89
C GLU A 48 2.91 -2.85 -19.73
N ILE A 49 3.36 -2.56 -18.52
CA ILE A 49 2.88 -3.23 -17.30
C ILE A 49 1.40 -2.96 -17.08
N TRP A 50 0.97 -1.70 -17.19
CA TRP A 50 -0.44 -1.33 -17.07
C TRP A 50 -1.33 -2.04 -18.10
N ALA A 51 -0.89 -2.08 -19.36
CA ALA A 51 -1.61 -2.79 -20.42
C ALA A 51 -1.69 -4.30 -20.14
N GLY A 52 -0.62 -4.89 -19.59
CA GLY A 52 -0.59 -6.29 -19.19
C GLY A 52 -1.51 -6.59 -17.99
N LEU A 53 -1.66 -5.66 -17.05
CA LEU A 53 -2.54 -5.82 -15.90
C LEU A 53 -4.02 -5.70 -16.25
N LYS A 54 -4.38 -5.00 -17.32
CA LYS A 54 -5.78 -4.76 -17.73
C LYS A 54 -6.67 -6.01 -17.71
N PRO A 55 -6.29 -7.17 -18.27
CA PRO A 55 -7.13 -8.38 -18.26
C PRO A 55 -7.41 -8.93 -16.85
N HIS A 56 -6.55 -8.58 -15.88
CA HIS A 56 -6.63 -9.03 -14.48
C HIS A 56 -7.43 -8.07 -13.60
N VAL A 57 -7.51 -6.78 -13.96
CA VAL A 57 -8.26 -5.80 -13.16
C VAL A 57 -9.75 -6.07 -13.25
N LEU A 58 -10.34 -6.50 -12.13
CA LEU A 58 -11.80 -6.70 -12.01
C LEU A 58 -12.50 -5.34 -12.02
N THR A 59 -12.00 -4.42 -11.23
CA THR A 59 -12.52 -3.05 -11.14
C THR A 59 -11.50 -2.11 -10.52
N VAL A 60 -11.70 -0.82 -10.74
CA VAL A 60 -10.97 0.29 -10.10
C VAL A 60 -11.93 0.98 -9.15
N THR A 61 -11.77 0.77 -7.85
CA THR A 61 -12.66 1.33 -6.84
C THR A 61 -12.26 2.77 -6.48
N ARG A 62 -13.18 3.50 -5.87
CA ARG A 62 -12.91 4.86 -5.41
C ARG A 62 -11.91 4.92 -4.23
N GLY A 63 -11.88 3.88 -3.40
CA GLY A 63 -11.04 3.86 -2.22
C GLY A 63 -10.79 2.45 -1.68
N TRP A 64 -9.83 2.37 -0.77
CA TRP A 64 -9.30 1.12 -0.24
C TRP A 64 -10.37 0.23 0.43
N SER A 65 -11.27 0.80 1.23
CA SER A 65 -12.27 0.00 1.95
C SER A 65 -13.20 -0.77 1.02
N GLU A 66 -13.55 -0.17 -0.12
CA GLU A 66 -14.37 -0.81 -1.15
C GLU A 66 -13.60 -1.94 -1.84
N ALA A 67 -12.34 -1.67 -2.25
CA ALA A 67 -11.47 -2.68 -2.86
C ALA A 67 -11.26 -3.88 -1.93
N TYR A 68 -10.96 -3.59 -0.67
CA TYR A 68 -10.70 -4.62 0.32
C TYR A 68 -11.94 -5.46 0.65
N GLY A 69 -13.14 -4.84 0.66
CA GLY A 69 -14.41 -5.54 0.80
C GLY A 69 -14.65 -6.57 -0.31
N LEU A 70 -14.46 -6.19 -1.59
CA LEU A 70 -14.58 -7.11 -2.72
C LEU A 70 -13.61 -8.29 -2.63
N PHE A 71 -12.39 -8.06 -2.15
CA PHE A 71 -11.44 -9.14 -1.91
C PHE A 71 -11.89 -10.09 -0.79
N LEU A 72 -12.38 -9.56 0.32
CA LEU A 72 -12.88 -10.39 1.44
C LEU A 72 -14.12 -11.19 1.06
N ASP A 73 -14.97 -10.65 0.19
CA ASP A 73 -16.16 -11.31 -0.36
C ASP A 73 -15.80 -12.39 -1.41
N GLY A 74 -14.51 -12.50 -1.79
CA GLY A 74 -14.02 -13.50 -2.74
C GLY A 74 -14.26 -13.15 -4.22
N GLU A 75 -14.58 -11.89 -4.52
CA GLU A 75 -14.77 -11.41 -5.90
C GLU A 75 -13.43 -11.25 -6.64
N ALA A 76 -12.32 -11.15 -5.91
CA ALA A 76 -10.97 -11.05 -6.46
C ALA A 76 -9.97 -11.92 -5.69
N ASP A 77 -8.95 -12.40 -6.40
CA ASP A 77 -7.87 -13.23 -5.84
C ASP A 77 -6.81 -12.41 -5.10
N MET A 78 -6.63 -11.15 -5.51
CA MET A 78 -5.74 -10.19 -4.87
C MET A 78 -6.37 -8.80 -4.82
N VAL A 79 -5.89 -8.00 -3.88
CA VAL A 79 -6.25 -6.58 -3.74
C VAL A 79 -4.99 -5.74 -3.53
N LEU A 80 -4.98 -4.55 -4.11
CA LEU A 80 -3.98 -3.55 -3.76
C LEU A 80 -4.21 -3.13 -2.31
N SER A 81 -3.19 -3.31 -1.46
CA SER A 81 -3.30 -3.03 -0.04
C SER A 81 -1.92 -2.81 0.57
N TYR A 82 -1.87 -2.73 1.89
CA TYR A 82 -0.64 -2.59 2.65
C TYR A 82 -0.03 -3.95 2.98
N THR A 83 1.28 -4.05 3.00
CA THR A 83 1.99 -5.29 3.40
C THR A 83 1.68 -5.70 4.84
N THR A 84 1.15 -4.77 5.64
CA THR A 84 0.72 -4.99 7.02
C THR A 84 -0.71 -5.52 7.16
N SER A 85 -1.51 -5.55 6.09
CA SER A 85 -2.90 -6.02 6.14
C SER A 85 -3.05 -7.46 6.65
N PRO A 86 -2.17 -8.43 6.32
CA PRO A 86 -2.24 -9.76 6.90
C PRO A 86 -2.08 -9.79 8.43
N ALA A 87 -1.30 -8.87 9.00
CA ALA A 87 -1.13 -8.79 10.45
C ALA A 87 -2.44 -8.40 11.17
N TYR A 88 -3.28 -7.57 10.55
CA TYR A 88 -4.61 -7.29 11.07
C TYR A 88 -5.43 -8.58 11.24
N HIS A 89 -5.54 -9.38 10.20
CA HIS A 89 -6.31 -10.63 10.24
C HIS A 89 -5.74 -11.62 11.26
N ALA A 90 -4.40 -11.77 11.29
CA ALA A 90 -3.76 -12.67 12.24
C ALA A 90 -3.98 -12.26 13.71
N ILE A 91 -3.83 -10.96 14.02
CA ILE A 91 -3.87 -10.45 15.40
C ILE A 91 -5.31 -10.20 15.87
N ALA A 92 -6.13 -9.54 15.04
CA ALA A 92 -7.48 -9.13 15.44
C ALA A 92 -8.53 -10.21 15.23
N GLU A 93 -8.36 -11.06 14.22
CA GLU A 93 -9.36 -12.06 13.79
C GLU A 93 -8.87 -13.51 14.00
N ASN A 94 -7.60 -13.72 14.39
CA ASN A 94 -6.96 -15.03 14.46
C ASN A 94 -7.08 -15.80 13.12
N ASP A 95 -6.98 -15.07 12.01
CA ASP A 95 -7.08 -15.60 10.65
C ASP A 95 -5.75 -15.46 9.90
N HIS A 96 -5.09 -16.59 9.66
CA HIS A 96 -3.78 -16.67 9.03
C HIS A 96 -3.84 -17.04 7.53
N ARG A 97 -5.00 -16.92 6.89
CA ARG A 97 -5.17 -17.22 5.46
C ARG A 97 -4.60 -16.16 4.53
N PHE A 98 -4.37 -14.96 5.04
CA PHE A 98 -3.93 -13.80 4.27
C PHE A 98 -2.41 -13.66 4.28
N ALA A 99 -1.84 -13.27 3.15
CA ALA A 99 -0.43 -12.97 2.99
C ALA A 99 -0.24 -11.81 2.00
N PHE A 100 0.84 -11.04 2.14
CA PHE A 100 1.22 -10.11 1.09
C PHE A 100 2.05 -10.82 0.01
N ALA A 101 2.00 -10.32 -1.22
CA ALA A 101 2.81 -10.81 -2.31
C ALA A 101 4.21 -10.14 -2.29
N PRO A 102 5.31 -10.88 -2.07
CA PRO A 102 6.65 -10.30 -1.92
C PRO A 102 7.28 -10.05 -3.30
N PHE A 103 6.93 -8.93 -3.94
CA PHE A 103 7.44 -8.62 -5.28
C PHE A 103 8.95 -8.33 -5.24
N LYS A 104 9.70 -9.03 -6.09
CA LYS A 104 11.17 -8.95 -6.20
C LYS A 104 11.68 -7.60 -6.70
N GLU A 105 10.85 -6.82 -7.38
CA GLU A 105 11.16 -5.43 -7.74
C GLU A 105 11.33 -4.56 -6.50
N GLY A 106 10.73 -4.94 -5.39
CA GLY A 106 10.58 -4.18 -4.17
C GLY A 106 9.19 -3.57 -4.05
N HIS A 107 8.94 -2.85 -2.97
CA HIS A 107 7.66 -2.20 -2.68
C HIS A 107 7.85 -0.70 -2.48
N ILE A 108 6.85 0.10 -2.83
CA ILE A 108 6.86 1.53 -2.55
C ILE A 108 6.53 1.77 -1.06
N ALA A 109 7.26 2.67 -0.42
CA ALA A 109 6.96 3.06 0.95
C ALA A 109 5.90 4.19 0.95
N GLN A 110 4.87 4.04 1.78
CA GLN A 110 3.94 5.10 2.11
C GLN A 110 4.25 5.59 3.53
N ILE A 111 4.47 6.89 3.70
CA ILE A 111 4.78 7.51 4.98
C ILE A 111 3.62 8.39 5.38
N GLU A 112 2.98 8.10 6.51
CA GLU A 112 1.96 8.95 7.10
C GLU A 112 2.61 10.12 7.83
N VAL A 113 2.07 11.31 7.63
CA VAL A 113 2.56 12.54 8.24
C VAL A 113 1.46 13.26 9.00
N ALA A 114 1.83 13.95 10.07
CA ALA A 114 0.93 14.81 10.82
C ALA A 114 1.54 16.21 10.96
N GLY A 115 0.69 17.22 10.85
CA GLY A 115 1.13 18.62 10.93
C GLY A 115 0.15 19.50 11.68
N ILE A 116 0.60 20.69 12.09
CA ILE A 116 -0.22 21.70 12.74
C ILE A 116 -0.75 22.67 11.70
N LEU A 117 -2.05 22.83 11.63
CA LEU A 117 -2.67 23.81 10.75
C LEU A 117 -2.21 25.23 11.14
N LYS A 118 -1.85 26.04 10.15
CA LYS A 118 -1.41 27.44 10.35
C LYS A 118 -2.47 28.29 11.10
N THR A 119 -3.73 27.92 10.97
CA THR A 119 -4.88 28.60 11.62
C THR A 119 -5.21 28.06 13.01
N SER A 120 -4.44 27.11 13.54
CA SER A 120 -4.70 26.52 14.86
C SER A 120 -4.45 27.56 15.97
N GLU A 121 -5.45 27.74 16.81
CA GLU A 121 -5.35 28.56 18.03
C GLU A 121 -4.73 27.79 19.21
N LYS A 122 -4.55 26.47 19.09
CA LYS A 122 -4.03 25.59 20.16
C LYS A 122 -2.66 24.97 19.77
N THR A 123 -1.78 25.80 19.22
CA THR A 123 -0.49 25.37 18.68
C THR A 123 0.37 24.60 19.69
N ASP A 124 0.43 25.04 20.96
CA ASP A 124 1.25 24.39 21.98
C ASP A 124 0.69 23.00 22.38
N LEU A 125 -0.63 22.85 22.44
CA LEU A 125 -1.27 21.55 22.65
C LEU A 125 -0.99 20.62 21.46
N ALA A 126 -1.11 21.12 20.24
CA ALA A 126 -0.83 20.38 19.03
C ALA A 126 0.63 19.91 18.98
N LYS A 127 1.59 20.76 19.33
CA LYS A 127 3.02 20.37 19.45
C LYS A 127 3.23 19.24 20.45
N ARG A 128 2.59 19.32 21.62
CA ARG A 128 2.67 18.26 22.64
C ARG A 128 2.06 16.95 22.13
N PHE A 129 0.96 17.02 21.40
CA PHE A 129 0.34 15.84 20.78
C PHE A 129 1.25 15.21 19.73
N LEU A 130 1.86 15.99 18.83
CA LEU A 130 2.82 15.47 17.84
C LEU A 130 4.04 14.83 18.51
N ALA A 131 4.56 15.45 19.58
CA ALA A 131 5.66 14.88 20.36
C ALA A 131 5.26 13.54 21.02
N TYR A 132 4.01 13.44 21.50
CA TYR A 132 3.47 12.16 22.01
C TYR A 132 3.35 11.12 20.91
N LEU A 133 2.80 11.48 19.73
CA LEU A 133 2.66 10.55 18.60
C LEU A 133 3.98 9.92 18.18
N THR A 134 5.09 10.67 18.21
CA THR A 134 6.42 10.18 17.85
C THR A 134 7.19 9.57 19.04
N SER A 135 6.63 9.58 20.25
CA SER A 135 7.23 8.92 21.41
C SER A 135 7.04 7.39 21.34
N VAL A 136 7.87 6.64 22.08
CA VAL A 136 7.71 5.18 22.20
C VAL A 136 6.30 4.82 22.70
N ALA A 137 5.75 5.59 23.65
CA ALA A 137 4.40 5.35 24.19
C ALA A 137 3.31 5.51 23.13
N GLY A 138 3.37 6.56 22.31
CA GLY A 138 2.46 6.76 21.20
C GLY A 138 2.63 5.71 20.09
N GLN A 139 3.87 5.40 19.76
CA GLN A 139 4.19 4.47 18.68
C GLN A 139 3.85 3.00 19.00
N LYS A 140 3.79 2.61 20.28
CA LYS A 140 3.28 1.29 20.69
C LYS A 140 1.82 1.03 20.29
N LEU A 141 1.03 2.07 20.09
CA LEU A 141 -0.36 1.96 19.70
C LEU A 141 -0.52 1.71 18.18
N ILE A 142 0.39 2.25 17.36
CA ILE A 142 0.27 2.26 15.90
C ILE A 142 0.09 0.86 15.28
N PRO A 143 0.88 -0.17 15.64
CA PRO A 143 0.76 -1.48 15.01
C PRO A 143 -0.61 -2.14 15.12
N THR A 144 -1.34 -1.91 16.24
CA THR A 144 -2.61 -2.59 16.52
C THR A 144 -3.84 -1.69 16.46
N THR A 145 -3.67 -0.40 16.17
CA THR A 145 -4.80 0.55 16.01
C THR A 145 -4.85 1.17 14.63
N ASN A 146 -3.70 1.36 13.99
CA ASN A 146 -3.58 1.91 12.64
C ASN A 146 -2.99 0.90 11.64
N TRP A 147 -2.49 -0.24 12.12
CA TRP A 147 -1.95 -1.32 11.29
C TRP A 147 -0.80 -0.87 10.38
N MET A 148 0.00 0.05 10.87
CA MET A 148 1.18 0.60 10.19
C MET A 148 2.45 0.31 10.99
N TYR A 149 3.61 0.36 10.32
CA TYR A 149 4.88 0.26 11.01
C TYR A 149 5.12 1.47 11.90
N PRO A 150 5.63 1.27 13.13
CA PRO A 150 6.05 2.38 13.98
C PRO A 150 7.31 3.05 13.39
N VAL A 151 7.46 4.36 13.62
CA VAL A 151 8.66 5.13 13.21
C VAL A 151 9.81 5.01 14.20
N VAL A 152 9.60 4.29 15.31
CA VAL A 152 10.63 3.96 16.31
C VAL A 152 10.76 2.46 16.45
N ASP A 153 11.95 1.99 16.81
CA ASP A 153 12.13 0.57 17.12
C ASP A 153 11.42 0.23 18.45
N LEU A 154 10.47 -0.68 18.39
CA LEU A 154 9.74 -1.18 19.55
C LEU A 154 10.35 -2.47 20.12
N GLY A 155 11.30 -3.08 19.44
CA GLY A 155 11.91 -4.33 19.87
C GLY A 155 10.85 -5.42 20.18
N ALA A 156 10.89 -5.95 21.41
CA ALA A 156 9.96 -7.00 21.85
C ALA A 156 8.49 -6.53 22.04
N ASP A 157 8.23 -5.23 22.03
CA ASP A 157 6.87 -4.68 22.13
C ASP A 157 6.12 -4.68 20.76
N LEU A 158 6.81 -4.97 19.66
CA LEU A 158 6.16 -5.17 18.37
C LEU A 158 5.51 -6.57 18.34
N PRO A 159 4.19 -6.68 18.03
CA PRO A 159 3.55 -7.98 17.93
C PRO A 159 4.26 -8.89 16.91
N THR A 160 4.44 -10.18 17.27
CA THR A 160 5.22 -11.13 16.46
C THR A 160 4.68 -11.27 15.04
N ASP A 161 3.35 -11.40 14.90
CA ASP A 161 2.70 -11.54 13.58
C ASP A 161 2.84 -10.26 12.74
N PHE A 162 2.99 -9.10 13.37
CA PHE A 162 3.22 -7.84 12.68
C PHE A 162 4.64 -7.78 12.09
N GLY A 163 5.64 -8.25 12.82
CA GLY A 163 7.04 -8.19 12.41
C GLY A 163 7.45 -9.25 11.38
N ALA A 164 6.94 -10.47 11.51
CA ALA A 164 7.46 -11.64 10.79
C ALA A 164 6.98 -11.76 9.34
N GLN A 165 5.80 -11.23 9.00
CA GLN A 165 5.12 -11.54 7.73
C GLN A 165 4.93 -10.37 6.79
N SER A 166 5.28 -9.15 7.18
CA SER A 166 4.83 -7.96 6.46
C SER A 166 5.96 -7.05 5.94
N LYS A 167 7.22 -7.36 6.27
CA LYS A 167 8.34 -6.48 5.91
C LYS A 167 8.90 -6.82 4.53
N PRO A 168 8.77 -5.93 3.51
CA PRO A 168 9.37 -6.15 2.22
C PRO A 168 10.91 -6.10 2.31
N GLU A 169 11.59 -6.93 1.52
CA GLU A 169 13.06 -6.99 1.48
C GLU A 169 13.67 -5.72 0.88
N LYS A 170 12.96 -5.08 -0.04
CA LYS A 170 13.44 -3.89 -0.75
C LYS A 170 12.34 -2.83 -0.81
N LEU A 171 12.72 -1.60 -0.46
CA LEU A 171 11.88 -0.42 -0.67
C LEU A 171 12.33 0.33 -1.92
N LEU A 172 11.35 0.74 -2.71
CA LEU A 172 11.51 1.60 -3.86
C LEU A 172 11.17 3.04 -3.49
N SER A 173 11.75 3.98 -4.21
CA SER A 173 11.42 5.39 -4.11
C SER A 173 11.41 6.04 -5.49
N VAL A 174 10.62 7.08 -5.64
CA VAL A 174 10.63 7.98 -6.79
C VAL A 174 11.10 9.34 -6.28
N ASP A 175 11.89 10.03 -7.08
CA ASP A 175 12.35 11.38 -6.75
C ASP A 175 11.16 12.35 -6.62
N GLU A 176 11.14 13.18 -5.54
CA GLU A 176 10.02 14.09 -5.26
C GLU A 176 9.81 15.14 -6.35
N ALA A 177 10.87 15.59 -7.01
CA ALA A 177 10.76 16.53 -8.12
C ALA A 177 10.12 15.85 -9.34
N GLN A 178 10.43 14.58 -9.59
CA GLN A 178 9.76 13.79 -10.63
C GLN A 178 8.30 13.55 -10.30
N ILE A 179 7.95 13.20 -9.07
CA ILE A 179 6.55 13.05 -8.64
C ILE A 179 5.79 14.36 -8.90
N THR A 180 6.34 15.47 -8.46
CA THR A 180 5.71 16.78 -8.62
C THR A 180 5.49 17.14 -10.10
N ALA A 181 6.46 16.83 -10.97
CA ALA A 181 6.41 17.19 -12.38
C ALA A 181 5.56 16.23 -13.22
N GLN A 182 5.50 14.94 -12.89
CA GLN A 182 5.02 13.91 -13.81
C GLN A 182 3.89 13.03 -13.28
N SER A 183 3.54 13.09 -11.98
CA SER A 183 2.53 12.20 -11.39
C SER A 183 1.20 12.23 -12.16
N ARG A 184 0.76 13.40 -12.61
CA ARG A 184 -0.47 13.53 -13.41
C ARG A 184 -0.38 12.77 -14.72
N THR A 185 0.74 12.90 -15.44
CA THR A 185 0.97 12.17 -16.69
C THR A 185 0.97 10.67 -16.47
N TRP A 186 1.60 10.18 -15.39
CA TRP A 186 1.61 8.77 -15.05
C TRP A 186 0.23 8.23 -14.67
N ILE A 187 -0.55 9.02 -13.93
CA ILE A 187 -1.94 8.69 -13.58
C ILE A 187 -2.79 8.58 -14.85
N ASP A 188 -2.72 9.57 -15.73
CA ASP A 188 -3.51 9.59 -16.98
C ASP A 188 -3.13 8.39 -17.87
N ALA A 189 -1.83 8.07 -18.00
CA ALA A 189 -1.36 6.90 -18.74
C ALA A 189 -1.84 5.57 -18.15
N ALA A 190 -1.81 5.43 -16.82
CA ALA A 190 -2.30 4.23 -16.13
C ALA A 190 -3.80 4.02 -16.37
N LEU A 191 -4.61 5.07 -16.20
CA LEU A 191 -6.06 4.99 -16.40
C LEU A 191 -6.41 4.70 -17.85
N GLN A 192 -5.74 5.36 -18.82
CA GLN A 192 -5.93 5.10 -20.24
C GLN A 192 -5.58 3.64 -20.62
N ALA A 193 -4.54 3.07 -20.04
CA ALA A 193 -4.18 1.68 -20.30
C ALA A 193 -5.22 0.68 -19.78
N LEU A 194 -5.98 1.05 -18.74
CA LEU A 194 -7.02 0.23 -18.13
C LEU A 194 -8.40 0.36 -18.81
N GLU A 195 -8.64 1.41 -19.62
CA GLU A 195 -9.86 1.56 -20.45
C GLU A 195 -9.90 0.55 -21.61
#